data_4f8091f1ce7c1fdce3c23a1366159cca
#
_entry.id   4f8091f1ce7c1fdce3c23a1366159cca
#
_cell.length_a   1.000
_cell.length_b   1.000
_cell.length_c   1.000
_cell.angle_alpha   90.00
_cell.angle_beta   90.00
_cell.angle_gamma   90.00
#
_symmetry.space_group_name_H-M   'P 1'
#
loop_
_entity.id
_entity.type
_entity.pdbx_description
1 polymer ?
#
loop_
_entity_poly.entity_id
_entity_poly.type
_entity_poly.pdbx_seq_one_letter_code
_entity_poly.pdbx_strand_id
1 'polypeptide(L)'
;KFFSNRTAADVAGNFVSGTYSNFNPIMKDSSNPSTDELFSFGWNNKFKVNDNWTIGADVSTSKVDREFRFLELYAGLKGGPTTAVVTLNPAGYYDFEFGTDFGNPDNWQLYDQGNWSGINGQSQDGYLKDFSVTDRLTAFRVDANRTFDEGFLSSVEFGLNYSDRSKDKSVYEARLCIDDCINSSTGVRDSAPFPGTSTPFNFAGLDNMAYFDANALLSSYNQVIKSDQ
;
A
#
# COMPACT_ATOMS: atom_id res chain seq x y z
N LYS A 1 3.19 -21.84 0.02
CA LYS A 1 4.37 -22.64 -0.37
C LYS A 1 4.50 -22.54 -1.88
N PHE A 2 5.25 -21.58 -2.36
CA PHE A 2 5.31 -21.25 -3.79
C PHE A 2 6.21 -22.21 -4.59
N PHE A 3 7.07 -22.95 -3.94
CA PHE A 3 8.07 -23.80 -4.60
C PHE A 3 8.11 -25.18 -3.93
N SER A 4 7.32 -26.10 -4.48
CA SER A 4 7.47 -27.51 -4.22
C SER A 4 8.20 -28.15 -5.44
N ASN A 5 9.06 -29.13 -5.18
CA ASN A 5 9.77 -29.88 -6.24
C ASN A 5 10.67 -29.03 -7.15
N ARG A 6 11.70 -28.41 -6.60
CA ARG A 6 12.76 -27.78 -7.38
C ARG A 6 13.92 -28.74 -7.57
N THR A 7 14.51 -28.77 -8.77
CA THR A 7 15.82 -29.28 -9.02
C THR A 7 16.76 -28.09 -9.18
N ALA A 8 17.78 -27.97 -8.33
CA ALA A 8 18.75 -26.89 -8.40
C ALA A 8 20.14 -27.43 -8.68
N ALA A 9 20.88 -26.79 -9.60
CA ALA A 9 22.32 -26.93 -9.71
C ALA A 9 22.96 -25.81 -8.87
N ASP A 10 23.95 -26.20 -8.06
CA ASP A 10 24.66 -25.30 -7.17
C ASP A 10 26.15 -25.34 -7.50
N VAL A 11 26.79 -24.18 -7.61
CA VAL A 11 28.21 -24.01 -7.79
C VAL A 11 28.78 -23.26 -6.61
N ALA A 12 29.59 -23.91 -5.83
CA ALA A 12 30.21 -23.33 -4.61
C ALA A 12 29.19 -22.75 -3.58
N GLY A 13 28.05 -23.41 -3.41
CA GLY A 13 27.03 -23.01 -2.46
C GLY A 13 26.02 -21.97 -2.99
N ASN A 14 26.14 -21.55 -4.27
CA ASN A 14 25.23 -20.59 -4.86
C ASN A 14 24.24 -21.24 -5.81
N PHE A 15 22.98 -20.78 -5.80
CA PHE A 15 21.96 -21.20 -6.76
C PHE A 15 22.30 -20.66 -8.15
N VAL A 16 22.42 -21.52 -9.12
CA VAL A 16 22.78 -21.16 -10.52
C VAL A 16 21.60 -21.42 -11.46
N SER A 17 20.95 -22.58 -11.35
CA SER A 17 19.76 -22.88 -12.14
C SER A 17 18.89 -23.92 -11.45
N GLY A 18 17.63 -24.00 -11.85
CA GLY A 18 16.70 -25.03 -11.38
C GLY A 18 15.36 -24.95 -12.07
N THR A 19 14.63 -26.07 -11.98
CA THR A 19 13.28 -26.19 -12.50
C THR A 19 12.29 -26.32 -11.34
N TYR A 20 11.25 -25.53 -11.39
CA TYR A 20 10.12 -25.57 -10.48
C TYR A 20 8.92 -26.16 -11.21
N SER A 21 8.43 -27.32 -10.80
CA SER A 21 7.35 -28.07 -11.48
C SER A 21 5.94 -27.72 -11.00
N ASN A 22 5.82 -26.88 -10.00
CA ASN A 22 4.53 -26.47 -9.43
C ASN A 22 4.58 -24.99 -9.07
N PHE A 23 4.82 -24.17 -10.10
CA PHE A 23 4.91 -22.72 -9.96
C PHE A 23 3.51 -22.12 -10.11
N ASN A 24 3.04 -21.44 -9.06
CA ASN A 24 1.76 -20.76 -9.01
C ASN A 24 1.98 -19.25 -9.12
N PRO A 25 1.95 -18.65 -10.31
CA PRO A 25 2.03 -17.21 -10.44
C PRO A 25 0.72 -16.57 -10.00
N ILE A 26 0.83 -15.43 -9.36
CA ILE A 26 -0.29 -14.56 -9.08
C ILE A 26 0.00 -13.23 -9.74
N MET A 27 -0.88 -12.80 -10.61
CA MET A 27 -0.89 -11.45 -11.10
C MET A 27 -1.69 -10.60 -10.13
N LYS A 28 -1.11 -9.49 -9.70
CA LYS A 28 -1.77 -8.54 -8.82
C LYS A 28 -1.76 -7.17 -9.49
N ASP A 29 -2.94 -6.58 -9.62
CA ASP A 29 -3.06 -5.17 -9.89
C ASP A 29 -3.51 -4.40 -8.66
N SER A 30 -2.93 -3.23 -8.44
CA SER A 30 -3.19 -2.40 -7.26
C SER A 30 -3.42 -0.95 -7.66
N SER A 31 -4.44 -0.35 -7.05
CA SER A 31 -4.73 1.06 -7.20
C SER A 31 -4.82 1.73 -5.83
N ASN A 32 -3.94 2.71 -5.62
CA ASN A 32 -3.75 3.35 -4.32
C ASN A 32 -3.84 4.89 -4.43
N PRO A 33 -4.99 5.45 -4.87
CA PRO A 33 -5.16 6.89 -4.92
C PRO A 33 -5.15 7.49 -3.50
N SER A 34 -4.55 8.67 -3.37
CA SER A 34 -4.55 9.47 -2.15
C SER A 34 -4.84 10.92 -2.48
N THR A 35 -5.68 11.54 -1.66
CA THR A 35 -5.92 12.99 -1.69
C THR A 35 -5.61 13.54 -0.31
N ASP A 36 -4.76 14.56 -0.27
CA ASP A 36 -4.37 15.23 0.96
C ASP A 36 -4.65 16.74 0.83
N GLU A 37 -5.46 17.29 1.72
CA GLU A 37 -5.75 18.71 1.79
C GLU A 37 -5.19 19.27 3.09
N LEU A 38 -4.35 20.31 2.99
CA LEU A 38 -3.79 21.01 4.14
C LEU A 38 -4.29 22.45 4.17
N PHE A 39 -4.91 22.82 5.25
CA PHE A 39 -5.14 24.22 5.61
C PHE A 39 -4.26 24.58 6.81
N SER A 40 -3.58 25.72 6.76
CA SER A 40 -2.84 26.23 7.90
C SER A 40 -2.94 27.75 7.97
N PHE A 41 -3.02 28.27 9.18
CA PHE A 41 -2.99 29.69 9.49
C PHE A 41 -2.13 29.92 10.71
N GLY A 42 -1.31 30.96 10.68
CA GLY A 42 -0.52 31.40 11.81
C GLY A 42 -0.44 32.91 11.88
N TRP A 43 -0.49 33.44 13.09
CA TRP A 43 -0.28 34.83 13.38
C TRP A 43 0.75 34.96 14.51
N ASN A 44 1.80 35.70 14.26
CA ASN A 44 2.84 36.02 15.24
C ASN A 44 3.00 37.50 15.36
N ASN A 45 3.13 38.00 16.57
CA ASN A 45 3.37 39.39 16.84
C ASN A 45 4.37 39.57 17.99
N LYS A 46 5.23 40.60 17.86
CA LYS A 46 6.16 41.03 18.90
C LYS A 46 5.91 42.51 19.25
N PHE A 47 5.66 42.76 20.51
CA PHE A 47 5.43 44.09 21.04
C PHE A 47 6.61 44.54 21.89
N LYS A 48 7.28 45.61 21.46
CA LYS A 48 8.26 46.30 22.30
C LYS A 48 7.50 47.22 23.27
N VAL A 49 7.40 46.79 24.53
CA VAL A 49 6.69 47.55 25.55
C VAL A 49 7.50 48.77 25.99
N ASN A 50 8.81 48.57 26.15
CA ASN A 50 9.82 49.61 26.38
C ASN A 50 11.20 49.07 25.99
N ASP A 51 12.28 49.79 26.30
CA ASP A 51 13.63 49.41 25.89
C ASP A 51 14.10 48.09 26.47
N ASN A 52 13.54 47.65 27.61
CA ASN A 52 13.93 46.48 28.34
C ASN A 52 12.93 45.32 28.24
N TRP A 53 11.70 45.55 27.75
CA TRP A 53 10.67 44.52 27.69
C TRP A 53 10.12 44.33 26.30
N THR A 54 10.12 43.05 25.87
CA THR A 54 9.44 42.58 24.65
C THR A 54 8.47 41.48 25.01
N ILE A 55 7.26 41.52 24.46
CA ILE A 55 6.23 40.50 24.62
C ILE A 55 5.98 39.89 23.23
N GLY A 56 6.01 38.57 23.14
CA GLY A 56 5.63 37.78 21.97
C GLY A 56 4.26 37.15 22.17
N ALA A 57 3.49 37.10 21.10
CA ALA A 57 2.26 36.32 21.02
C ALA A 57 2.20 35.57 19.68
N ASP A 58 1.86 34.30 19.73
CA ASP A 58 1.75 33.42 18.57
C ASP A 58 0.47 32.61 18.66
N VAL A 59 -0.28 32.55 17.57
CA VAL A 59 -1.46 31.69 17.42
C VAL A 59 -1.34 30.95 16.11
N SER A 60 -1.49 29.65 16.13
CA SER A 60 -1.48 28.85 14.91
C SER A 60 -2.55 27.76 14.92
N THR A 61 -3.04 27.45 13.74
CA THR A 61 -3.94 26.32 13.53
C THR A 61 -3.62 25.65 12.21
N SER A 62 -3.74 24.33 12.18
CA SER A 62 -3.64 23.55 10.97
C SER A 62 -4.67 22.43 10.97
N LYS A 63 -5.14 22.07 9.79
CA LYS A 63 -6.03 20.94 9.54
C LYS A 63 -5.54 20.20 8.30
N VAL A 64 -5.39 18.88 8.42
CA VAL A 64 -5.13 17.97 7.31
C VAL A 64 -6.33 17.05 7.18
N ASP A 65 -6.91 17.00 6.01
CA ASP A 65 -7.87 15.98 5.61
C ASP A 65 -7.20 15.09 4.57
N ARG A 66 -7.15 13.80 4.85
CA ARG A 66 -6.55 12.78 3.98
C ARG A 66 -7.58 11.71 3.67
N GLU A 67 -7.74 11.41 2.38
CA GLU A 67 -8.46 10.25 1.89
C GLU A 67 -7.49 9.32 1.17
N PHE A 68 -7.58 8.03 1.43
CA PHE A 68 -6.71 7.02 0.82
C PHE A 68 -7.51 5.75 0.55
N ARG A 69 -7.35 5.22 -0.65
CA ARG A 69 -7.84 3.89 -1.04
C ARG A 69 -6.65 2.95 -1.26
N PHE A 70 -6.78 1.74 -0.77
CA PHE A 70 -5.93 0.61 -1.11
C PHE A 70 -6.81 -0.47 -1.74
N LEU A 71 -6.62 -0.69 -3.03
CA LEU A 71 -7.34 -1.70 -3.80
C LEU A 71 -6.33 -2.67 -4.41
N GLU A 72 -6.55 -3.96 -4.22
CA GLU A 72 -5.83 -5.04 -4.89
C GLU A 72 -6.81 -6.05 -5.45
N LEU A 73 -6.59 -6.48 -6.70
CA LEU A 73 -7.28 -7.61 -7.31
C LEU A 73 -6.27 -8.62 -7.81
N TYR A 74 -6.66 -9.90 -7.85
CA TYR A 74 -5.79 -10.99 -8.18
C TYR A 74 -6.28 -11.75 -9.42
N ALA A 75 -5.30 -12.23 -10.22
CA ALA A 75 -5.56 -13.17 -11.28
C ALA A 75 -4.57 -14.34 -11.19
N GLY A 76 -5.03 -15.52 -11.53
CA GLY A 76 -4.26 -16.77 -11.58
C GLY A 76 -4.38 -17.45 -12.94
N LEU A 77 -3.60 -18.48 -13.16
CA LEU A 77 -3.65 -19.25 -14.41
C LEU A 77 -4.89 -20.15 -14.48
N LYS A 78 -5.56 -20.20 -15.63
CA LYS A 78 -6.74 -21.07 -15.88
C LYS A 78 -6.43 -22.55 -15.69
N GLY A 79 -5.26 -23.00 -16.06
CA GLY A 79 -4.84 -24.40 -15.99
C GLY A 79 -4.23 -24.82 -14.65
N GLY A 80 -4.17 -23.91 -13.68
CA GLY A 80 -3.46 -24.16 -12.42
C GLY A 80 -1.95 -23.92 -12.53
N PRO A 81 -1.13 -24.60 -11.71
CA PRO A 81 0.32 -24.39 -11.68
C PRO A 81 1.00 -24.70 -13.01
N THR A 82 2.06 -23.96 -13.29
CA THR A 82 2.94 -24.17 -14.45
C THR A 82 4.35 -24.57 -14.01
N THR A 83 5.27 -24.72 -14.96
CA THR A 83 6.70 -24.88 -14.70
C THR A 83 7.42 -23.54 -14.80
N ALA A 84 8.55 -23.40 -14.10
CA ALA A 84 9.47 -22.31 -14.28
C ALA A 84 10.91 -22.85 -14.28
N VAL A 85 11.64 -22.61 -15.34
CA VAL A 85 13.10 -22.79 -15.38
C VAL A 85 13.73 -21.46 -15.02
N VAL A 86 14.63 -21.49 -14.05
CA VAL A 86 15.31 -20.29 -13.56
C VAL A 86 16.79 -20.45 -13.79
N THR A 87 17.45 -19.50 -14.43
CA THR A 87 18.88 -19.55 -14.72
C THR A 87 19.54 -18.22 -14.36
N LEU A 88 20.66 -18.30 -13.64
CA LEU A 88 21.46 -17.12 -13.32
C LEU A 88 22.14 -16.60 -14.59
N ASN A 89 21.82 -15.39 -14.99
CA ASN A 89 22.46 -14.70 -16.10
C ASN A 89 23.88 -14.22 -15.71
N PRO A 90 24.85 -14.22 -16.61
CA PRO A 90 26.20 -13.67 -16.36
C PRO A 90 26.20 -12.21 -15.87
N ALA A 91 25.16 -11.44 -16.13
CA ALA A 91 25.00 -10.08 -15.64
C ALA A 91 24.53 -9.99 -14.16
N GLY A 92 24.29 -11.14 -13.49
CA GLY A 92 23.99 -11.20 -12.06
C GLY A 92 22.51 -11.16 -11.69
N TYR A 93 21.61 -11.33 -12.64
CA TYR A 93 20.17 -11.51 -12.42
C TYR A 93 19.68 -12.86 -12.92
N TYR A 94 18.46 -13.25 -12.59
CA TYR A 94 17.86 -14.50 -13.04
C TYR A 94 16.97 -14.28 -14.24
N ASP A 95 17.13 -15.13 -15.25
CA ASP A 95 16.21 -15.30 -16.36
C ASP A 95 15.23 -16.41 -16.03
N PHE A 96 13.99 -16.25 -16.50
CA PHE A 96 12.90 -17.20 -16.31
C PHE A 96 12.35 -17.65 -17.65
N GLU A 97 12.15 -18.97 -17.77
CA GLU A 97 11.41 -19.59 -18.85
C GLU A 97 10.19 -20.30 -18.23
N PHE A 98 9.01 -19.85 -18.56
CA PHE A 98 7.77 -20.38 -18.01
C PHE A 98 7.13 -21.35 -18.99
N GLY A 99 6.52 -22.42 -18.47
CA GLY A 99 5.77 -23.39 -19.27
C GLY A 99 4.43 -22.82 -19.80
N THR A 100 4.07 -21.60 -19.40
CA THR A 100 2.87 -20.89 -19.84
C THR A 100 3.26 -19.47 -20.23
N ASP A 101 2.76 -18.99 -21.36
CA ASP A 101 2.95 -17.61 -21.81
C ASP A 101 2.12 -16.64 -20.92
N PHE A 102 2.81 -15.85 -20.11
CA PHE A 102 2.18 -14.86 -19.23
C PHE A 102 1.76 -13.58 -19.95
N GLY A 103 2.22 -13.38 -21.18
CA GLY A 103 1.77 -12.31 -22.04
C GLY A 103 0.41 -12.58 -22.69
N ASN A 104 -0.03 -13.83 -22.76
CA ASN A 104 -1.30 -14.19 -23.36
C ASN A 104 -2.45 -14.04 -22.33
N PRO A 105 -3.39 -13.07 -22.51
CA PRO A 105 -4.51 -12.88 -21.61
C PRO A 105 -5.44 -14.11 -21.46
N ASP A 106 -5.51 -14.94 -22.50
CA ASP A 106 -6.34 -16.16 -22.47
C ASP A 106 -5.88 -17.21 -21.47
N ASN A 107 -4.64 -17.13 -21.01
CA ASN A 107 -4.10 -18.04 -20.00
C ASN A 107 -4.49 -17.65 -18.56
N TRP A 108 -5.09 -16.49 -18.36
CA TRP A 108 -5.45 -15.96 -17.06
C TRP A 108 -6.96 -16.00 -16.79
N GLN A 109 -7.30 -15.99 -15.52
CA GLN A 109 -8.67 -15.76 -15.03
C GLN A 109 -8.58 -14.98 -13.71
N LEU A 110 -9.64 -14.23 -13.40
CA LEU A 110 -9.73 -13.50 -12.13
C LEU A 110 -10.04 -14.51 -11.01
N TYR A 111 -9.16 -14.70 -10.10
CA TYR A 111 -9.28 -15.41 -8.81
C TYR A 111 -7.92 -15.44 -8.10
N ASP A 112 -7.90 -15.75 -6.84
CA ASP A 112 -6.65 -16.01 -6.12
C ASP A 112 -6.25 -17.49 -6.28
N GLN A 113 -5.35 -17.79 -7.22
CA GLN A 113 -4.79 -19.13 -7.43
C GLN A 113 -3.95 -19.60 -6.24
N GLY A 114 -3.30 -18.68 -5.52
CA GLY A 114 -2.45 -19.01 -4.39
C GLY A 114 -3.23 -19.46 -3.16
N ASN A 115 -4.54 -19.31 -3.18
CA ASN A 115 -5.40 -19.49 -2.02
C ASN A 115 -4.82 -18.76 -0.79
N TRP A 116 -4.39 -17.52 -1.05
CA TRP A 116 -3.97 -16.62 0.02
C TRP A 116 -5.18 -16.47 0.93
N SER A 117 -5.07 -17.07 2.08
CA SER A 117 -6.09 -16.87 3.08
C SER A 117 -6.15 -15.36 3.35
N GLY A 118 -7.27 -14.78 2.99
CA GLY A 118 -7.59 -13.44 3.40
C GLY A 118 -7.62 -13.33 4.91
N ILE A 119 -8.09 -12.24 5.38
CA ILE A 119 -8.25 -11.98 6.81
C ILE A 119 -8.94 -13.17 7.49
N ASN A 120 -8.35 -13.67 8.58
CA ASN A 120 -8.83 -14.83 9.36
C ASN A 120 -8.89 -16.16 8.59
N GLY A 121 -8.01 -16.37 7.62
CA GLY A 121 -7.94 -17.63 6.88
C GLY A 121 -9.04 -17.82 5.84
N GLN A 122 -9.86 -16.80 5.59
CA GLN A 122 -10.92 -16.85 4.59
C GLN A 122 -10.41 -16.46 3.22
N SER A 123 -10.89 -17.13 2.18
CA SER A 123 -10.54 -16.86 0.79
C SER A 123 -10.90 -15.44 0.37
N GLN A 124 -10.10 -14.86 -0.53
CA GLN A 124 -10.36 -13.56 -1.16
C GLN A 124 -9.77 -13.54 -2.57
N ASP A 125 -10.41 -12.82 -3.48
CA ASP A 125 -9.93 -12.60 -4.85
C ASP A 125 -9.40 -11.18 -5.02
N GLY A 126 -9.50 -10.39 -3.97
CA GLY A 126 -8.97 -9.05 -3.85
C GLY A 126 -9.20 -8.49 -2.45
N TYR A 127 -8.72 -7.27 -2.27
CA TYR A 127 -8.78 -6.56 -1.00
C TYR A 127 -9.05 -5.08 -1.23
N LEU A 128 -9.95 -4.52 -0.45
CA LEU A 128 -10.27 -3.09 -0.45
C LEU A 128 -10.13 -2.53 0.96
N LYS A 129 -9.45 -1.40 1.05
CA LYS A 129 -9.41 -0.60 2.27
C LYS A 129 -9.47 0.86 1.92
N ASP A 130 -10.56 1.50 2.32
CA ASP A 130 -10.71 2.94 2.25
C ASP A 130 -10.53 3.52 3.65
N PHE A 131 -9.77 4.58 3.79
CA PHE A 131 -9.68 5.28 5.05
C PHE A 131 -9.57 6.79 4.87
N SER A 132 -10.13 7.50 5.83
CA SER A 132 -9.99 8.94 5.97
C SER A 132 -9.34 9.28 7.30
N VAL A 133 -8.54 10.33 7.29
CA VAL A 133 -7.90 10.87 8.49
C VAL A 133 -8.09 12.38 8.48
N THR A 134 -8.65 12.90 9.57
CA THR A 134 -8.64 14.33 9.85
C THR A 134 -7.73 14.60 11.05
N ASP A 135 -6.69 15.39 10.85
CA ASP A 135 -5.74 15.79 11.90
C ASP A 135 -5.82 17.31 12.08
N ARG A 136 -6.11 17.78 13.30
CA ARG A 136 -6.23 19.20 13.66
C ARG A 136 -5.25 19.51 14.76
N LEU A 137 -4.56 20.63 14.61
CA LEU A 137 -3.67 21.18 15.62
C LEU A 137 -4.01 22.66 15.81
N THR A 138 -4.19 23.07 17.05
CA THR A 138 -4.28 24.49 17.43
C THR A 138 -3.24 24.75 18.51
N ALA A 139 -2.48 25.82 18.38
CA ALA A 139 -1.48 26.20 19.35
C ALA A 139 -1.52 27.69 19.64
N PHE A 140 -1.22 28.01 20.88
CA PHE A 140 -1.09 29.37 21.37
C PHE A 140 0.16 29.48 22.22
N ARG A 141 0.97 30.51 21.97
CA ARG A 141 2.15 30.84 22.77
C ARG A 141 2.17 32.30 23.14
N VAL A 142 2.53 32.58 24.38
CA VAL A 142 2.89 33.93 24.84
C VAL A 142 4.21 33.84 25.56
N ASP A 143 5.10 34.76 25.23
CA ASP A 143 6.39 34.90 25.92
C ASP A 143 6.67 36.38 26.25
N ALA A 144 7.47 36.58 27.28
CA ALA A 144 7.99 37.88 27.65
C ALA A 144 9.50 37.77 27.89
N ASN A 145 10.23 38.68 27.27
CA ASN A 145 11.67 38.82 27.42
C ASN A 145 11.98 40.14 28.10
N ARG A 146 12.84 40.10 29.12
CA ARG A 146 13.38 41.27 29.80
C ARG A 146 14.92 41.28 29.61
N THR A 147 15.46 42.38 29.10
CA THR A 147 16.88 42.65 29.03
C THR A 147 17.36 43.50 30.21
N PHE A 148 18.60 43.28 30.62
CA PHE A 148 19.28 44.05 31.69
C PHE A 148 20.54 44.69 31.14
N ASP A 149 20.71 45.95 31.46
CA ASP A 149 21.88 46.71 30.96
C ASP A 149 23.11 46.45 31.85
N GLU A 150 22.92 46.02 33.08
CA GLU A 150 24.00 45.76 34.04
C GLU A 150 23.72 44.51 34.86
N GLY A 151 24.78 43.81 35.35
CA GLY A 151 24.70 42.62 36.16
C GLY A 151 25.21 41.35 35.48
N PHE A 152 25.08 40.20 36.17
CA PHE A 152 25.56 38.92 35.61
C PHE A 152 24.52 38.26 34.66
N LEU A 153 23.29 38.71 34.66
CA LEU A 153 22.25 38.29 33.71
C LEU A 153 22.08 39.37 32.64
N SER A 154 22.13 38.95 31.39
CA SER A 154 21.90 39.82 30.23
C SER A 154 20.41 39.88 29.85
N SER A 155 19.71 38.75 30.04
CA SER A 155 18.25 38.68 29.79
C SER A 155 17.60 37.50 30.51
N VAL A 156 16.30 37.62 30.69
CA VAL A 156 15.40 36.52 31.19
C VAL A 156 14.21 36.45 30.25
N GLU A 157 13.91 35.23 29.78
CA GLU A 157 12.72 34.93 28.99
C GLU A 157 11.84 33.94 29.75
N PHE A 158 10.55 34.19 29.75
CA PHE A 158 9.54 33.27 30.29
C PHE A 158 8.29 33.31 29.41
N GLY A 159 7.58 32.19 29.34
CA GLY A 159 6.41 32.09 28.49
C GLY A 159 5.54 30.87 28.81
N LEU A 160 4.40 30.86 28.18
CA LEU A 160 3.45 29.77 28.21
C LEU A 160 3.19 29.30 26.77
N ASN A 161 3.15 28.00 26.60
CA ASN A 161 2.74 27.37 25.36
C ASN A 161 1.61 26.37 25.65
N TYR A 162 0.54 26.46 24.89
CA TYR A 162 -0.57 25.53 24.91
C TYR A 162 -0.76 24.97 23.50
N SER A 163 -0.95 23.67 23.36
CA SER A 163 -1.32 23.04 22.11
C SER A 163 -2.38 21.97 22.33
N ASP A 164 -3.36 21.96 21.46
CA ASP A 164 -4.38 20.92 21.39
C ASP A 164 -4.33 20.25 20.02
N ARG A 165 -4.36 18.91 20.01
CA ARG A 165 -4.35 18.11 18.78
C ARG A 165 -5.40 17.03 18.87
N SER A 166 -6.22 16.93 17.83
CA SER A 166 -7.13 15.83 17.62
C SER A 166 -6.82 15.12 16.31
N LYS A 167 -6.99 13.80 16.32
CA LYS A 167 -6.83 12.96 15.13
C LYS A 167 -7.97 11.96 15.07
N ASP A 168 -8.82 12.14 14.07
CA ASP A 168 -9.93 11.24 13.79
C ASP A 168 -9.58 10.35 12.59
N LYS A 169 -9.87 9.06 12.69
CA LYS A 169 -9.64 8.09 11.62
C LYS A 169 -10.88 7.24 11.43
N SER A 170 -11.35 7.16 10.18
CA SER A 170 -12.39 6.23 9.75
C SER A 170 -11.80 5.21 8.78
N VAL A 171 -12.19 3.95 8.91
CA VAL A 171 -11.69 2.85 8.08
C VAL A 171 -12.87 2.01 7.60
N TYR A 172 -12.92 1.77 6.30
CA TYR A 172 -13.72 0.74 5.68
C TYR A 172 -12.79 -0.33 5.13
N GLU A 173 -13.01 -1.60 5.45
CA GLU A 173 -12.16 -2.70 5.02
C GLU A 173 -13.01 -3.88 4.58
N ALA A 174 -12.74 -4.42 3.38
CA ALA A 174 -13.47 -5.54 2.82
C ALA A 174 -12.54 -6.51 2.08
N ARG A 175 -12.88 -7.79 2.15
CA ARG A 175 -12.42 -8.79 1.19
C ARG A 175 -13.25 -8.65 -0.07
N LEU A 176 -12.63 -8.82 -1.21
CA LEU A 176 -13.30 -8.82 -2.50
C LEU A 176 -13.40 -10.26 -3.00
N CYS A 177 -14.59 -10.66 -3.41
CA CYS A 177 -14.88 -12.00 -3.88
C CYS A 177 -15.57 -11.96 -5.23
N ILE A 178 -15.15 -12.85 -6.14
CA ILE A 178 -15.96 -13.23 -7.27
C ILE A 178 -17.01 -14.17 -6.71
N ASP A 179 -18.28 -13.83 -6.89
CA ASP A 179 -19.40 -14.49 -6.22
C ASP A 179 -19.13 -14.64 -4.70
N ASP A 180 -19.02 -15.84 -4.21
CA ASP A 180 -18.75 -16.12 -2.79
C ASP A 180 -17.29 -16.44 -2.47
N CYS A 181 -16.36 -16.21 -3.40
CA CYS A 181 -14.96 -16.64 -3.38
C CYS A 181 -14.79 -18.16 -3.47
N ILE A 182 -15.63 -18.93 -2.81
CA ILE A 182 -15.68 -20.39 -2.86
C ILE A 182 -17.14 -20.78 -2.97
N ASN A 183 -17.49 -21.53 -3.99
CA ASN A 183 -18.82 -22.09 -4.12
C ASN A 183 -19.12 -23.03 -2.95
N SER A 184 -20.08 -22.69 -2.14
CA SER A 184 -20.42 -23.42 -0.91
C SER A 184 -20.90 -24.86 -1.16
N SER A 185 -21.43 -25.13 -2.35
CA SER A 185 -21.95 -26.45 -2.72
C SER A 185 -20.88 -27.41 -3.21
N THR A 186 -19.83 -26.89 -3.86
CA THR A 186 -18.77 -27.66 -4.52
C THR A 186 -17.43 -27.58 -3.81
N GLY A 187 -17.21 -26.55 -2.98
CA GLY A 187 -15.92 -26.22 -2.38
C GLY A 187 -14.87 -25.72 -3.39
N VAL A 188 -15.29 -25.44 -4.63
CA VAL A 188 -14.40 -24.97 -5.70
C VAL A 188 -14.35 -23.45 -5.66
N ARG A 189 -13.18 -22.89 -5.97
CA ARG A 189 -12.98 -21.45 -6.10
C ARG A 189 -13.82 -20.89 -7.25
N ASP A 190 -14.55 -19.84 -6.98
CA ASP A 190 -15.20 -19.04 -8.00
C ASP A 190 -14.14 -18.26 -8.81
N SER A 191 -14.42 -18.02 -10.06
CA SER A 191 -13.54 -17.31 -10.96
C SER A 191 -14.32 -16.60 -12.06
N ALA A 192 -13.74 -15.56 -12.64
CA ALA A 192 -14.32 -14.83 -13.77
C ALA A 192 -13.34 -14.74 -14.93
N PRO A 193 -13.83 -14.52 -16.17
CA PRO A 193 -12.96 -14.27 -17.31
C PRO A 193 -11.99 -13.10 -17.03
N PHE A 194 -10.77 -13.24 -17.50
CA PHE A 194 -9.76 -12.18 -17.42
C PHE A 194 -10.03 -11.14 -18.49
N PRO A 195 -10.31 -9.87 -18.16
CA PRO A 195 -10.66 -8.84 -19.11
C PRO A 195 -9.44 -8.03 -19.58
N GLY A 196 -8.24 -8.48 -19.25
CA GLY A 196 -7.02 -7.74 -19.50
C GLY A 196 -6.49 -7.86 -20.91
N THR A 197 -5.40 -7.15 -21.16
CA THR A 197 -4.67 -7.10 -22.42
C THR A 197 -3.21 -7.44 -22.19
N SER A 198 -2.42 -7.53 -23.27
CA SER A 198 -0.98 -7.77 -23.22
C SER A 198 -0.20 -6.48 -23.44
N THR A 199 0.96 -6.35 -22.78
CA THR A 199 1.90 -5.26 -23.00
C THR A 199 3.33 -5.79 -23.11
N PRO A 200 4.21 -5.17 -23.93
CA PRO A 200 5.64 -5.50 -23.94
C PRO A 200 6.28 -5.28 -22.57
N PHE A 201 7.09 -6.23 -22.14
CA PHE A 201 7.76 -6.18 -20.84
C PHE A 201 9.29 -6.25 -20.95
N ASN A 202 9.85 -7.15 -21.77
CA ASN A 202 11.27 -7.30 -22.11
C ASN A 202 12.21 -7.33 -20.88
N PHE A 203 11.87 -8.15 -19.90
CA PHE A 203 12.69 -8.31 -18.70
C PHE A 203 12.67 -9.73 -18.18
N ALA A 204 13.84 -10.23 -17.74
CA ALA A 204 14.01 -11.52 -17.06
C ALA A 204 13.44 -12.74 -17.84
N GLY A 205 13.51 -12.73 -19.16
CA GLY A 205 12.98 -13.81 -20.01
C GLY A 205 11.50 -13.70 -20.35
N LEU A 206 10.86 -12.58 -19.99
CA LEU A 206 9.49 -12.27 -20.37
C LEU A 206 9.47 -11.19 -21.47
N ASP A 207 8.89 -11.52 -22.63
CA ASP A 207 8.72 -10.56 -23.73
C ASP A 207 7.47 -9.69 -23.54
N ASN A 208 6.42 -10.27 -23.02
CA ASN A 208 5.15 -9.62 -22.77
C ASN A 208 4.61 -10.01 -21.40
N MET A 209 3.73 -9.17 -20.85
CA MET A 209 2.97 -9.43 -19.64
C MET A 209 1.50 -9.07 -19.87
N ALA A 210 0.60 -9.94 -19.48
CA ALA A 210 -0.81 -9.58 -19.39
C ALA A 210 -1.04 -8.64 -18.21
N TYR A 211 -2.02 -7.75 -18.32
CA TYR A 211 -2.42 -6.83 -17.25
C TYR A 211 -3.92 -6.50 -17.33
N PHE A 212 -4.47 -6.03 -16.24
CA PHE A 212 -5.85 -5.56 -16.13
C PHE A 212 -5.92 -4.32 -15.24
N ASP A 213 -7.06 -3.63 -15.23
CA ASP A 213 -7.30 -2.44 -14.39
C ASP A 213 -8.21 -2.80 -13.22
N ALA A 214 -7.66 -2.79 -12.02
CA ALA A 214 -8.40 -3.11 -10.79
C ALA A 214 -9.54 -2.11 -10.51
N ASN A 215 -9.37 -0.81 -10.81
CA ASN A 215 -10.43 0.18 -10.61
C ASN A 215 -11.63 -0.08 -11.50
N ALA A 216 -11.40 -0.43 -12.76
CA ALA A 216 -12.47 -0.73 -13.71
C ALA A 216 -13.29 -1.96 -13.29
N LEU A 217 -12.68 -2.89 -12.54
CA LEU A 217 -13.29 -4.15 -12.16
C LEU A 217 -13.91 -4.17 -10.76
N LEU A 218 -13.65 -3.19 -9.92
CA LEU A 218 -14.10 -3.19 -8.52
C LEU A 218 -15.60 -3.45 -8.36
N SER A 219 -16.44 -2.91 -9.24
CA SER A 219 -17.90 -3.09 -9.20
C SER A 219 -18.37 -4.51 -9.54
N SER A 220 -17.49 -5.35 -10.09
CA SER A 220 -17.78 -6.75 -10.45
C SER A 220 -17.51 -7.72 -9.29
N TYR A 221 -17.02 -7.22 -8.16
CA TYR A 221 -16.69 -8.02 -6.98
C TYR A 221 -17.69 -7.80 -5.86
N ASN A 222 -18.06 -8.88 -5.19
CA ASN A 222 -18.80 -8.82 -3.93
C ASN A 222 -17.86 -8.37 -2.81
N GLN A 223 -18.33 -7.42 -2.02
CA GLN A 223 -17.57 -6.86 -0.89
C GLN A 223 -18.03 -7.51 0.41
N VAL A 224 -17.19 -8.34 0.99
CA VAL A 224 -17.43 -8.94 2.29
C VAL A 224 -16.75 -8.10 3.36
N ILE A 225 -17.55 -7.28 4.03
CA ILE A 225 -17.06 -6.33 5.02
C ILE A 225 -16.40 -7.08 6.18
N LYS A 226 -15.23 -6.59 6.59
CA LYS A 226 -14.61 -7.02 7.84
C LYS A 226 -15.37 -6.36 8.98
N SER A 227 -16.08 -7.16 9.77
CA SER A 227 -16.65 -6.64 11.01
C SER A 227 -15.52 -6.20 11.94
N ASP A 228 -15.63 -4.99 12.49
CA ASP A 228 -14.69 -4.46 13.48
C ASP A 228 -14.44 -5.48 14.59
N GLN A 229 -13.15 -5.76 14.85
CA GLN A 229 -12.68 -6.48 16.04
C GLN A 229 -12.33 -5.47 17.13
#